data_aff8ccc39862dda480b108e3bd5f360c
#
_entry.id   aff8ccc39862dda480b108e3bd5f360c
#
_cell.length_a   1.000
_cell.length_b   1.000
_cell.length_c   1.000
_cell.angle_alpha   90.00
_cell.angle_beta   90.00
_cell.angle_gamma   90.00
#
_symmetry.space_group_name_H-M   'P 1'
#
loop_
_entity.id
_entity.type
_entity.pdbx_description
1 polymer ?
#
loop_
_entity_poly.entity_id
_entity_poly.type
_entity_poly.pdbx_seq_one_letter_code
_entity_poly.pdbx_strand_id
1 'polypeptide(L)'
;MVIVVFASYKSIKFKSSNKENLYNYYTKYNLYFCKVNKYKVSYKDTDLFSKLVMDYLDKNKKLKPFISDFPSLQNFERKISSKKNYKTNRTLLVDVLKKQNSSISLSVKSKENIDLLISDNTFTITTGHQLCLFTGPLYFIYKIISTINLTEKLKDEYPESDFVPVFWMATEDHDFEEVNHIHLFGKKIVWDSHQKGVVGRMDTLGIQSVLDELKQTIGDSENGKQLLNIFEKAYLNNSNLADSTRVLINELFGKYGLVIIDGDDKSLKKEFLPFIKKDILEKANFKSLQYCSDQLSVHYKLQAYVREINFFKISKGKRIRIDGEVSEQEVNNNPEYFSPNVLIRPLYQEFLLPNLAYIGGGAEVSYWMQLKDFFLENKVDFPLLFLRNSVMIMEEKEKNKWSDLGFKIQDIFAEEHSLHSRFVQSKSSLSFEKEINDLDLLYQSILHKTSDKSLFSSIDSEKIKQIKSLQKLEKKLLKSEKQKHEYSISQITKIKKKLFPNSSLQERFNNFIPFYLNYGEKFIETLKEELNPLDTNFLILSLQKNKK
;
A
#
# COMPACT_ATOMS: atom_id res chain seq x y z
N MET A 1 26.25 -28.93 -9.80
CA MET A 1 25.33 -27.85 -9.40
C MET A 1 24.51 -27.51 -10.65
N VAL A 2 23.22 -27.79 -10.65
CA VAL A 2 22.33 -27.49 -11.79
C VAL A 2 21.70 -26.12 -11.50
N ILE A 3 22.00 -25.14 -12.34
CA ILE A 3 21.34 -23.82 -12.28
C ILE A 3 20.15 -23.89 -13.23
N VAL A 4 18.94 -23.76 -12.69
CA VAL A 4 17.71 -23.66 -13.50
C VAL A 4 17.43 -22.18 -13.74
N VAL A 5 17.51 -21.76 -14.99
CA VAL A 5 17.16 -20.41 -15.43
C VAL A 5 15.76 -20.47 -16.02
N PHE A 6 14.81 -19.81 -15.38
CA PHE A 6 13.48 -19.59 -15.95
C PHE A 6 13.53 -18.34 -16.83
N ALA A 7 13.65 -18.55 -18.15
CA ALA A 7 13.25 -17.52 -19.10
C ALA A 7 11.78 -17.82 -19.46
N SER A 8 10.95 -16.82 -19.48
CA SER A 8 9.58 -16.93 -19.97
C SER A 8 9.61 -17.57 -21.38
N TYR A 9 8.94 -18.70 -21.52
CA TYR A 9 8.93 -19.59 -22.70
C TYR A 9 10.14 -20.52 -22.84
N LYS A 10 10.03 -21.69 -22.19
CA LYS A 10 10.83 -22.92 -22.24
C LYS A 10 12.01 -22.98 -21.27
N SER A 11 11.91 -23.96 -20.38
CA SER A 11 13.00 -24.39 -19.51
C SER A 11 14.15 -24.94 -20.38
N ILE A 12 15.24 -24.21 -20.46
CA ILE A 12 16.48 -24.68 -21.06
C ILE A 12 17.38 -25.19 -19.96
N LYS A 13 17.61 -26.52 -19.93
CA LYS A 13 18.57 -27.14 -19.01
C LYS A 13 19.97 -27.02 -19.59
N PHE A 14 20.86 -26.31 -18.95
CA PHE A 14 22.28 -26.30 -19.30
C PHE A 14 23.09 -27.14 -18.30
N LYS A 15 23.91 -28.06 -18.83
CA LYS A 15 24.99 -28.69 -18.06
C LYS A 15 26.19 -27.74 -17.96
N SER A 16 26.66 -27.49 -16.77
CA SER A 16 27.74 -26.53 -16.48
C SER A 16 29.09 -27.04 -16.96
N SER A 17 29.55 -26.63 -18.14
CA SER A 17 30.96 -26.78 -18.51
C SER A 17 31.64 -25.52 -19.03
N ASN A 18 30.97 -24.36 -19.08
CA ASN A 18 31.65 -23.12 -19.49
C ASN A 18 31.03 -21.86 -18.91
N LYS A 19 31.64 -21.29 -17.85
CA LYS A 19 31.24 -20.04 -17.23
C LYS A 19 31.33 -18.82 -18.17
N GLU A 20 32.27 -18.82 -19.10
CA GLU A 20 32.43 -17.72 -20.08
C GLU A 20 31.29 -17.67 -21.11
N ASN A 21 30.78 -18.82 -21.56
CA ASN A 21 29.65 -18.86 -22.48
C ASN A 21 28.33 -18.40 -21.84
N LEU A 22 28.14 -18.63 -20.55
CA LEU A 22 27.01 -18.11 -19.79
C LEU A 22 27.10 -16.58 -19.64
N TYR A 23 28.26 -16.06 -19.31
CA TYR A 23 28.46 -14.60 -19.18
C TYR A 23 28.23 -13.87 -20.51
N ASN A 24 28.76 -14.41 -21.64
CA ASN A 24 28.53 -13.87 -22.96
C ASN A 24 27.09 -14.02 -23.47
N TYR A 25 26.36 -15.07 -23.04
CA TYR A 25 24.92 -15.21 -23.31
C TYR A 25 24.10 -14.16 -22.58
N TYR A 26 24.40 -13.93 -21.30
CA TYR A 26 23.71 -12.90 -20.48
C TYR A 26 23.99 -11.47 -20.98
N THR A 27 25.19 -11.16 -21.42
CA THR A 27 25.53 -9.84 -22.00
C THR A 27 24.89 -9.63 -23.38
N LYS A 28 24.79 -10.67 -24.19
CA LYS A 28 24.19 -10.61 -25.53
C LYS A 28 22.66 -10.41 -25.51
N TYR A 29 22.00 -10.84 -24.44
CA TYR A 29 20.54 -10.72 -24.29
C TYR A 29 20.12 -9.66 -23.26
N ASN A 30 21.05 -8.79 -22.82
CA ASN A 30 20.79 -7.76 -21.81
C ASN A 30 20.09 -8.28 -20.53
N LEU A 31 20.37 -9.53 -20.14
CA LEU A 31 19.84 -10.14 -18.92
C LEU A 31 20.61 -9.59 -17.70
N TYR A 32 20.35 -8.34 -17.37
CA TYR A 32 20.89 -7.70 -16.18
C TYR A 32 20.14 -8.22 -14.95
N PHE A 33 20.80 -9.10 -14.19
CA PHE A 33 20.31 -9.46 -12.86
C PHE A 33 20.51 -8.29 -11.92
N CYS A 34 19.43 -7.64 -11.52
CA CYS A 34 19.46 -6.79 -10.35
C CYS A 34 19.63 -7.70 -9.13
N LYS A 35 20.79 -7.66 -8.46
CA LYS A 35 20.95 -8.42 -7.22
C LYS A 35 20.08 -7.77 -6.14
N VAL A 36 19.08 -8.50 -5.71
CA VAL A 36 18.14 -8.07 -4.66
C VAL A 36 18.47 -8.82 -3.37
N ASN A 37 18.67 -8.07 -2.30
CA ASN A 37 18.71 -8.64 -0.96
C ASN A 37 17.39 -8.30 -0.26
N LYS A 38 16.68 -9.32 0.20
CA LYS A 38 15.38 -9.23 0.84
C LYS A 38 15.50 -9.46 2.34
N TYR A 39 14.99 -8.52 3.13
CA TYR A 39 14.93 -8.62 4.58
C TYR A 39 13.47 -8.54 5.03
N LYS A 40 13.11 -9.40 5.96
CA LYS A 40 11.79 -9.44 6.58
C LYS A 40 11.89 -8.87 7.98
N VAL A 41 11.00 -7.95 8.30
CA VAL A 41 10.87 -7.32 9.62
C VAL A 41 9.45 -7.51 10.10
N SER A 42 9.25 -7.94 11.35
CA SER A 42 7.91 -8.02 11.90
C SER A 42 7.25 -6.63 11.87
N TYR A 43 5.98 -6.57 11.52
CA TYR A 43 5.22 -5.30 11.60
C TYR A 43 5.28 -4.70 13.01
N LYS A 44 5.33 -5.53 14.05
CA LYS A 44 5.50 -5.08 15.45
C LYS A 44 6.79 -4.30 15.67
N ASP A 45 7.88 -4.77 15.07
CA ASP A 45 9.20 -4.16 15.24
C ASP A 45 9.33 -2.82 14.51
N THR A 46 8.36 -2.48 13.65
CA THR A 46 8.33 -1.19 12.95
C THR A 46 7.72 -0.06 13.77
N ASP A 47 6.80 -0.38 14.69
CA ASP A 47 5.99 0.57 15.50
C ASP A 47 5.23 1.63 14.67
N LEU A 48 4.84 1.29 13.42
CA LEU A 48 4.26 2.23 12.45
C LEU A 48 2.82 1.88 12.01
N PHE A 49 2.27 0.80 12.57
CA PHE A 49 0.95 0.32 12.19
C PHE A 49 -0.03 0.37 13.36
N SER A 50 -1.32 0.55 13.02
CA SER A 50 -2.37 0.64 14.03
C SER A 50 -2.55 -0.69 14.77
N LYS A 51 -3.08 -0.60 15.99
CA LYS A 51 -3.43 -1.79 16.80
C LYS A 51 -4.34 -2.75 16.03
N LEU A 52 -5.33 -2.23 15.28
CA LEU A 52 -6.23 -3.07 14.48
C LEU A 52 -5.45 -3.89 13.44
N VAL A 53 -4.52 -3.26 12.72
CA VAL A 53 -3.68 -3.96 11.74
C VAL A 53 -2.82 -5.03 12.41
N MET A 54 -2.25 -4.73 13.59
CA MET A 54 -1.45 -5.70 14.34
C MET A 54 -2.29 -6.89 14.79
N ASP A 55 -3.45 -6.62 15.39
CA ASP A 55 -4.39 -7.67 15.82
C ASP A 55 -4.89 -8.51 14.63
N TYR A 56 -5.04 -7.89 13.45
CA TYR A 56 -5.43 -8.59 12.22
C TYR A 56 -4.34 -9.56 11.73
N LEU A 57 -3.10 -9.12 11.68
CA LEU A 57 -1.95 -9.94 11.30
C LEU A 57 -1.72 -11.09 12.29
N ASP A 58 -1.94 -10.84 13.59
CA ASP A 58 -1.86 -11.84 14.66
C ASP A 58 -3.10 -12.78 14.70
N LYS A 59 -4.06 -12.61 13.79
CA LYS A 59 -5.32 -13.39 13.73
C LYS A 59 -6.11 -13.36 15.04
N ASN A 60 -6.17 -12.19 15.69
CA ASN A 60 -6.87 -12.00 16.95
C ASN A 60 -8.35 -12.34 16.81
N LYS A 61 -8.84 -13.23 17.68
CA LYS A 61 -10.23 -13.73 17.66
C LYS A 61 -11.28 -12.62 17.78
N LYS A 62 -10.94 -11.47 18.39
CA LYS A 62 -11.83 -10.30 18.50
C LYS A 62 -12.27 -9.74 17.15
N LEU A 63 -11.49 -9.98 16.08
CA LEU A 63 -11.80 -9.50 14.74
C LEU A 63 -12.70 -10.46 13.93
N LYS A 64 -12.92 -11.70 14.39
CA LYS A 64 -13.78 -12.67 13.69
C LYS A 64 -15.20 -12.17 13.34
N PRO A 65 -15.88 -11.39 14.21
CA PRO A 65 -17.20 -10.88 13.86
C PRO A 65 -17.20 -9.92 12.65
N PHE A 66 -16.08 -9.28 12.38
CA PHE A 66 -15.96 -8.20 11.39
C PHE A 66 -15.38 -8.63 10.04
N ILE A 67 -15.04 -9.89 9.88
CA ILE A 67 -14.45 -10.47 8.66
C ILE A 67 -15.15 -11.74 8.24
N SER A 68 -15.02 -12.14 6.98
CA SER A 68 -15.49 -13.46 6.55
C SER A 68 -14.58 -14.56 7.10
N ASP A 69 -13.28 -14.36 6.95
CA ASP A 69 -12.22 -15.21 7.48
C ASP A 69 -10.88 -14.48 7.46
N PHE A 70 -9.87 -14.98 8.18
CA PHE A 70 -8.50 -14.49 8.04
C PHE A 70 -7.90 -14.94 6.70
N PRO A 71 -7.01 -14.13 6.08
CA PRO A 71 -6.43 -14.44 4.78
C PRO A 71 -5.56 -15.71 4.85
N SER A 72 -5.88 -16.69 4.01
CA SER A 72 -5.08 -17.88 3.75
C SER A 72 -5.53 -18.51 2.44
N LEU A 73 -4.67 -19.29 1.77
CA LEU A 73 -5.05 -19.99 0.54
C LEU A 73 -6.22 -20.96 0.78
N GLN A 74 -6.20 -21.71 1.88
CA GLN A 74 -7.25 -22.70 2.20
C GLN A 74 -8.65 -22.10 2.33
N ASN A 75 -8.75 -20.83 2.75
CA ASN A 75 -10.06 -20.17 2.91
C ASN A 75 -10.70 -19.78 1.57
N PHE A 76 -9.95 -19.85 0.45
CA PHE A 76 -10.52 -19.60 -0.87
C PHE A 76 -11.43 -20.72 -1.35
N GLU A 77 -11.25 -21.97 -0.96
CA GLU A 77 -12.13 -23.08 -1.33
C GLU A 77 -13.60 -22.77 -0.97
N ARG A 78 -13.83 -22.34 0.28
CA ARG A 78 -15.17 -21.92 0.72
C ARG A 78 -15.68 -20.70 -0.03
N LYS A 79 -14.78 -19.73 -0.31
CA LYS A 79 -15.13 -18.51 -1.04
C LYS A 79 -15.51 -18.79 -2.48
N ILE A 80 -14.79 -19.64 -3.17
CA ILE A 80 -15.12 -20.12 -4.52
C ILE A 80 -16.50 -20.79 -4.51
N SER A 81 -16.76 -21.70 -3.57
CA SER A 81 -18.03 -22.40 -3.44
C SER A 81 -19.20 -21.45 -3.14
N SER A 82 -19.00 -20.48 -2.23
CA SER A 82 -20.02 -19.47 -1.92
C SER A 82 -20.30 -18.58 -3.14
N LYS A 83 -19.26 -18.12 -3.83
CA LYS A 83 -19.39 -17.18 -4.95
C LYS A 83 -20.00 -17.82 -6.20
N LYS A 84 -19.82 -19.12 -6.43
CA LYS A 84 -20.54 -19.86 -7.50
C LYS A 84 -22.07 -19.79 -7.36
N ASN A 85 -22.57 -19.68 -6.15
CA ASN A 85 -24.00 -19.53 -5.87
C ASN A 85 -24.50 -18.08 -5.95
N TYR A 86 -23.60 -17.11 -6.07
CA TYR A 86 -23.91 -15.69 -6.18
C TYR A 86 -24.03 -15.26 -7.64
N LYS A 87 -25.21 -14.77 -8.02
CA LYS A 87 -25.45 -14.35 -9.42
C LYS A 87 -24.91 -12.95 -9.66
N THR A 88 -23.82 -12.87 -10.40
CA THR A 88 -23.30 -11.63 -10.98
C THR A 88 -23.81 -11.50 -12.42
N ASN A 89 -24.20 -10.30 -12.84
CA ASN A 89 -24.55 -10.03 -14.23
C ASN A 89 -23.27 -9.96 -15.11
N ARG A 90 -22.74 -11.14 -15.43
CA ARG A 90 -21.45 -11.28 -16.12
C ARG A 90 -21.47 -10.73 -17.54
N THR A 91 -22.61 -10.85 -18.22
CA THR A 91 -22.78 -10.30 -19.58
C THR A 91 -22.64 -8.78 -19.54
N LEU A 92 -23.37 -8.11 -18.65
CA LEU A 92 -23.23 -6.65 -18.46
C LEU A 92 -21.79 -6.26 -18.09
N LEU A 93 -21.16 -6.99 -17.17
CA LEU A 93 -19.79 -6.73 -16.73
C LEU A 93 -18.80 -6.78 -17.90
N VAL A 94 -18.86 -7.85 -18.71
CA VAL A 94 -17.96 -8.03 -19.87
C VAL A 94 -18.22 -6.98 -20.94
N ASP A 95 -19.47 -6.66 -21.25
CA ASP A 95 -19.82 -5.64 -22.25
C ASP A 95 -19.31 -4.26 -21.82
N VAL A 96 -19.49 -3.89 -20.55
CA VAL A 96 -18.98 -2.61 -20.02
C VAL A 96 -17.45 -2.58 -20.03
N LEU A 97 -16.79 -3.66 -19.62
CA LEU A 97 -15.33 -3.72 -19.66
C LEU A 97 -14.79 -3.59 -21.08
N LYS A 98 -15.38 -4.27 -22.05
CA LYS A 98 -15.02 -4.12 -23.48
C LYS A 98 -15.20 -2.69 -23.96
N LYS A 99 -16.33 -2.06 -23.63
CA LYS A 99 -16.61 -0.68 -23.98
C LYS A 99 -15.61 0.29 -23.34
N GLN A 100 -15.38 0.18 -22.03
CA GLN A 100 -14.45 1.06 -21.30
C GLN A 100 -13.01 0.98 -21.80
N ASN A 101 -12.60 -0.17 -22.35
CA ASN A 101 -11.23 -0.40 -22.81
C ASN A 101 -11.11 -0.37 -24.35
N SER A 102 -12.17 0.03 -25.08
CA SER A 102 -12.17 0.01 -26.56
C SER A 102 -11.18 0.99 -27.19
N SER A 103 -10.85 2.08 -26.52
CA SER A 103 -9.93 3.13 -26.99
C SER A 103 -8.45 2.85 -26.68
N ILE A 104 -8.14 1.80 -25.91
CA ILE A 104 -6.77 1.50 -25.49
C ILE A 104 -6.27 0.18 -26.10
N SER A 105 -4.95 0.10 -26.28
CA SER A 105 -4.30 -1.13 -26.73
C SER A 105 -4.07 -2.09 -25.57
N LEU A 106 -5.07 -2.94 -25.30
CA LEU A 106 -4.94 -3.98 -24.29
C LEU A 106 -3.94 -5.06 -24.71
N SER A 107 -3.22 -5.62 -23.72
CA SER A 107 -2.45 -6.84 -23.91
C SER A 107 -3.36 -8.02 -24.26
N VAL A 108 -2.79 -9.06 -24.87
CA VAL A 108 -3.51 -10.31 -25.14
C VAL A 108 -4.09 -10.88 -23.85
N LYS A 109 -3.27 -10.94 -22.79
CA LYS A 109 -3.69 -11.48 -21.48
C LYS A 109 -4.82 -10.68 -20.82
N SER A 110 -4.83 -9.34 -20.94
CA SER A 110 -5.94 -8.52 -20.42
C SER A 110 -7.23 -8.74 -21.20
N LYS A 111 -7.17 -8.91 -22.53
CA LYS A 111 -8.34 -9.24 -23.35
C LYS A 111 -8.91 -10.61 -22.99
N GLU A 112 -8.05 -11.62 -22.90
CA GLU A 112 -8.44 -12.96 -22.48
C GLU A 112 -9.08 -12.95 -21.09
N ASN A 113 -8.53 -12.20 -20.14
CA ASN A 113 -9.08 -12.06 -18.80
C ASN A 113 -10.48 -11.40 -18.80
N ILE A 114 -10.72 -10.41 -19.66
CA ILE A 114 -12.07 -9.83 -19.81
C ILE A 114 -13.04 -10.87 -20.36
N ASP A 115 -12.65 -11.64 -21.38
CA ASP A 115 -13.49 -12.67 -21.98
C ASP A 115 -13.79 -13.82 -21.00
N LEU A 116 -12.80 -14.22 -20.18
CA LEU A 116 -12.97 -15.25 -19.14
C LEU A 116 -14.04 -14.89 -18.11
N LEU A 117 -14.30 -13.61 -17.84
CA LEU A 117 -15.28 -13.17 -16.85
C LEU A 117 -16.72 -13.58 -17.17
N ILE A 118 -17.01 -14.00 -18.42
CA ILE A 118 -18.33 -14.54 -18.79
C ILE A 118 -18.60 -15.90 -18.12
N SER A 119 -17.57 -16.66 -17.78
CA SER A 119 -17.68 -17.98 -17.17
C SER A 119 -18.01 -17.91 -15.68
N ASP A 120 -18.92 -18.76 -15.21
CA ASP A 120 -19.26 -18.85 -13.78
C ASP A 120 -18.11 -19.44 -12.93
N ASN A 121 -17.11 -20.02 -13.56
CA ASN A 121 -15.92 -20.56 -12.88
C ASN A 121 -14.73 -19.58 -12.89
N THR A 122 -14.97 -18.31 -13.26
CA THR A 122 -14.00 -17.23 -13.23
C THR A 122 -14.30 -16.25 -12.10
N PHE A 123 -13.29 -15.91 -11.32
CA PHE A 123 -13.39 -15.04 -10.15
C PHE A 123 -12.40 -13.89 -10.24
N THR A 124 -12.66 -12.83 -9.48
CA THR A 124 -11.76 -11.66 -9.43
C THR A 124 -11.05 -11.53 -8.09
N ILE A 125 -9.86 -10.97 -8.13
CA ILE A 125 -9.13 -10.42 -6.98
C ILE A 125 -8.97 -8.95 -7.25
N THR A 126 -9.46 -8.11 -6.33
CA THR A 126 -9.62 -6.69 -6.61
C THR A 126 -8.80 -5.82 -5.65
N THR A 127 -8.23 -4.78 -6.19
CA THR A 127 -7.76 -3.62 -5.43
C THR A 127 -8.34 -2.35 -6.05
N GLY A 128 -8.41 -1.26 -5.28
CA GLY A 128 -8.88 0.03 -5.78
C GLY A 128 -8.01 1.17 -5.28
N HIS A 129 -7.98 2.28 -6.04
CA HIS A 129 -7.30 3.49 -5.65
C HIS A 129 -7.87 4.73 -6.33
N GLN A 130 -7.61 5.91 -5.73
CA GLN A 130 -7.82 7.21 -6.34
C GLN A 130 -6.95 7.37 -7.59
N LEU A 131 -7.31 8.31 -8.47
CA LEU A 131 -6.65 8.58 -9.74
C LEU A 131 -5.45 9.52 -9.54
N CYS A 132 -4.46 9.06 -8.77
CA CYS A 132 -3.29 9.87 -8.43
C CYS A 132 -2.43 10.16 -9.65
N LEU A 133 -2.01 11.41 -9.80
CA LEU A 133 -1.09 11.86 -10.83
C LEU A 133 0.17 10.98 -10.85
N PHE A 134 0.57 10.47 -12.03
CA PHE A 134 1.74 9.58 -12.21
C PHE A 134 1.82 8.44 -11.19
N THR A 135 0.69 7.80 -10.88
CA THR A 135 0.48 6.75 -9.86
C THR A 135 0.58 7.20 -8.39
N GLY A 136 0.95 8.44 -8.10
CA GLY A 136 1.09 8.90 -6.71
C GLY A 136 2.15 8.13 -5.90
N PRO A 137 1.87 7.77 -4.64
CA PRO A 137 2.82 7.09 -3.77
C PRO A 137 3.09 5.63 -4.19
N LEU A 138 4.27 5.10 -3.82
CA LEU A 138 4.73 3.74 -4.14
C LEU A 138 3.72 2.64 -3.78
N TYR A 139 2.97 2.79 -2.71
CA TYR A 139 2.01 1.78 -2.29
C TYR A 139 0.89 1.53 -3.31
N PHE A 140 0.63 2.47 -4.22
CA PHE A 140 -0.25 2.28 -5.36
C PHE A 140 0.19 1.08 -6.21
N ILE A 141 1.46 1.05 -6.59
CA ILE A 141 2.06 -0.04 -7.36
C ILE A 141 2.05 -1.33 -6.54
N TYR A 142 2.36 -1.27 -5.25
CA TYR A 142 2.37 -2.46 -4.38
C TYR A 142 0.99 -3.11 -4.28
N LYS A 143 -0.09 -2.33 -4.25
CA LYS A 143 -1.47 -2.86 -4.28
C LYS A 143 -1.74 -3.66 -5.54
N ILE A 144 -1.42 -3.09 -6.71
CA ILE A 144 -1.65 -3.73 -8.00
C ILE A 144 -0.81 -5.02 -8.11
N ILE A 145 0.47 -4.96 -7.77
CA ILE A 145 1.36 -6.13 -7.83
C ILE A 145 0.90 -7.22 -6.85
N SER A 146 0.50 -6.86 -5.62
CA SER A 146 -0.05 -7.83 -4.67
C SER A 146 -1.32 -8.51 -5.21
N THR A 147 -2.16 -7.77 -5.93
CA THR A 147 -3.37 -8.30 -6.57
C THR A 147 -3.01 -9.30 -7.67
N ILE A 148 -2.11 -8.94 -8.57
CA ILE A 148 -1.63 -9.81 -9.65
C ILE A 148 -0.99 -11.09 -9.07
N ASN A 149 -0.15 -10.95 -8.06
CA ASN A 149 0.55 -12.09 -7.45
C ASN A 149 -0.39 -13.04 -6.70
N LEU A 150 -1.43 -12.52 -6.04
CA LEU A 150 -2.43 -13.38 -5.41
C LEU A 150 -3.23 -14.14 -6.44
N THR A 151 -3.60 -13.48 -7.54
CA THR A 151 -4.33 -14.11 -8.65
C THR A 151 -3.56 -15.29 -9.25
N GLU A 152 -2.27 -15.13 -9.50
CA GLU A 152 -1.43 -16.19 -10.03
C GLU A 152 -1.28 -17.37 -9.04
N LYS A 153 -1.06 -17.08 -7.76
CA LYS A 153 -1.01 -18.13 -6.72
C LYS A 153 -2.31 -18.91 -6.59
N LEU A 154 -3.44 -18.24 -6.78
CA LEU A 154 -4.74 -18.92 -6.76
C LEU A 154 -4.93 -19.81 -7.98
N LYS A 155 -4.43 -19.43 -9.15
CA LYS A 155 -4.47 -20.30 -10.34
C LYS A 155 -3.60 -21.55 -10.16
N ASP A 156 -2.45 -21.42 -9.49
CA ASP A 156 -1.60 -22.58 -9.16
C ASP A 156 -2.27 -23.51 -8.14
N GLU A 157 -2.97 -22.97 -7.13
CA GLU A 157 -3.62 -23.73 -6.05
C GLU A 157 -4.96 -24.35 -6.50
N TYR A 158 -5.71 -23.63 -7.34
CA TYR A 158 -7.04 -24.01 -7.83
C TYR A 158 -7.09 -24.03 -9.37
N PRO A 159 -6.41 -24.97 -10.03
CA PRO A 159 -6.24 -24.97 -11.48
C PRO A 159 -7.56 -25.09 -12.26
N GLU A 160 -8.60 -25.63 -11.65
CA GLU A 160 -9.94 -25.81 -12.25
C GLU A 160 -10.73 -24.49 -12.34
N SER A 161 -10.31 -23.44 -11.64
CA SER A 161 -10.93 -22.11 -11.68
C SER A 161 -10.02 -21.08 -12.33
N ASP A 162 -10.62 -20.02 -12.86
CA ASP A 162 -9.88 -18.89 -13.41
C ASP A 162 -9.96 -17.69 -12.47
N PHE A 163 -8.86 -16.93 -12.43
CA PHE A 163 -8.74 -15.78 -11.55
C PHE A 163 -8.22 -14.58 -12.34
N VAL A 164 -8.90 -13.45 -12.20
CA VAL A 164 -8.63 -12.23 -12.92
C VAL A 164 -8.24 -11.11 -11.94
N PRO A 165 -7.06 -10.50 -12.08
CA PRO A 165 -6.68 -9.35 -11.28
C PRO A 165 -7.43 -8.11 -11.77
N VAL A 166 -8.09 -7.40 -10.85
CA VAL A 166 -8.90 -6.22 -11.18
C VAL A 166 -8.41 -4.99 -10.42
N PHE A 167 -8.25 -3.89 -11.14
CA PHE A 167 -8.06 -2.56 -10.56
C PHE A 167 -9.35 -1.75 -10.69
N TRP A 168 -9.93 -1.41 -9.54
CA TRP A 168 -11.09 -0.54 -9.42
C TRP A 168 -10.64 0.92 -9.35
N MET A 169 -10.98 1.72 -10.34
CA MET A 169 -10.72 3.15 -10.34
C MET A 169 -11.70 3.88 -9.43
N ALA A 170 -11.21 4.65 -8.47
CA ALA A 170 -12.05 5.50 -7.63
C ALA A 170 -12.35 6.83 -8.33
N THR A 171 -12.92 6.75 -9.53
CA THR A 171 -13.19 7.85 -10.46
C THR A 171 -14.09 8.92 -9.87
N GLU A 172 -15.05 8.51 -9.04
CA GLU A 172 -16.06 9.39 -8.45
C GLU A 172 -15.56 10.18 -7.22
N ASP A 173 -14.29 10.05 -6.84
CA ASP A 173 -13.73 10.87 -5.78
C ASP A 173 -13.70 12.35 -6.19
N HIS A 174 -13.69 13.25 -5.21
CA HIS A 174 -13.76 14.70 -5.43
C HIS A 174 -12.62 15.48 -4.74
N ASP A 175 -11.74 14.77 -4.05
CA ASP A 175 -10.57 15.39 -3.42
C ASP A 175 -9.40 15.47 -4.40
N PHE A 176 -9.44 16.53 -5.22
CA PHE A 176 -8.41 16.76 -6.22
C PHE A 176 -7.03 17.07 -5.59
N GLU A 177 -7.01 17.73 -4.43
CA GLU A 177 -5.76 18.10 -3.75
C GLU A 177 -4.96 16.89 -3.27
N GLU A 178 -5.65 15.76 -2.97
CA GLU A 178 -4.98 14.50 -2.62
C GLU A 178 -4.29 13.84 -3.81
N VAL A 179 -4.77 14.04 -5.03
CA VAL A 179 -4.34 13.28 -6.21
C VAL A 179 -3.54 14.07 -7.23
N ASN A 180 -3.54 15.39 -7.14
CA ASN A 180 -2.98 16.31 -8.14
C ASN A 180 -1.46 16.49 -8.08
N HIS A 181 -0.75 15.76 -7.25
CA HIS A 181 0.66 16.01 -7.04
C HIS A 181 1.49 14.74 -6.77
N ILE A 182 2.80 14.87 -6.97
CA ILE A 182 3.80 13.90 -6.55
C ILE A 182 4.97 14.58 -5.84
N HIS A 183 5.71 13.79 -5.06
CA HIS A 183 6.97 14.22 -4.47
C HIS A 183 8.13 13.52 -5.18
N LEU A 184 9.03 14.31 -5.77
CA LEU A 184 10.15 13.84 -6.58
C LEU A 184 11.42 14.62 -6.25
N PHE A 185 12.47 13.92 -5.78
CA PHE A 185 13.78 14.51 -5.41
C PHE A 185 13.69 15.70 -4.45
N GLY A 186 12.74 15.65 -3.51
CA GLY A 186 12.51 16.73 -2.54
C GLY A 186 11.65 17.89 -3.04
N LYS A 187 11.22 17.87 -4.31
CA LYS A 187 10.25 18.81 -4.87
C LYS A 187 8.83 18.23 -4.81
N LYS A 188 7.85 19.10 -4.68
CA LYS A 188 6.43 18.79 -4.93
C LYS A 188 6.10 19.30 -6.33
N ILE A 189 5.80 18.38 -7.26
CA ILE A 189 5.29 18.69 -8.59
C ILE A 189 3.77 18.63 -8.50
N VAL A 190 3.09 19.70 -8.89
CA VAL A 190 1.64 19.87 -8.71
C VAL A 190 0.98 20.17 -10.05
N TRP A 191 -0.09 19.46 -10.34
CA TRP A 191 -1.00 19.85 -11.39
C TRP A 191 -2.03 20.83 -10.80
N ASP A 192 -1.81 22.10 -11.05
CA ASP A 192 -2.73 23.17 -10.64
C ASP A 192 -3.86 23.28 -11.66
N SER A 193 -5.06 22.92 -11.24
CA SER A 193 -6.28 23.02 -12.03
C SER A 193 -7.39 23.61 -11.17
N HIS A 194 -8.13 24.56 -11.75
CA HIS A 194 -9.29 25.18 -11.08
C HIS A 194 -10.55 24.32 -11.14
N GLN A 195 -10.48 23.11 -11.70
CA GLN A 195 -11.59 22.19 -11.83
C GLN A 195 -12.03 21.67 -10.47
N LYS A 196 -13.31 21.42 -10.32
CA LYS A 196 -13.92 20.87 -9.08
C LYS A 196 -14.92 19.79 -9.45
N GLY A 197 -15.09 18.83 -8.57
CA GLY A 197 -16.10 17.79 -8.71
C GLY A 197 -15.52 16.40 -8.81
N VAL A 198 -16.11 15.56 -9.65
CA VAL A 198 -15.68 14.16 -9.84
C VAL A 198 -14.33 14.14 -10.55
N VAL A 199 -13.30 13.69 -9.83
CA VAL A 199 -11.89 13.77 -10.29
C VAL A 199 -11.69 13.06 -11.63
N GLY A 200 -12.28 11.90 -11.83
CA GLY A 200 -12.12 11.16 -13.08
C GLY A 200 -12.73 11.84 -14.30
N ARG A 201 -13.71 12.72 -14.11
CA ARG A 201 -14.36 13.50 -15.20
C ARG A 201 -13.63 14.80 -15.52
N MET A 202 -12.60 15.17 -14.73
CA MET A 202 -11.79 16.37 -14.99
C MET A 202 -11.02 16.21 -16.28
N ASP A 203 -10.99 17.28 -17.10
CA ASP A 203 -10.19 17.31 -18.31
C ASP A 203 -8.69 17.42 -17.98
N THR A 204 -7.84 17.12 -18.95
CA THR A 204 -6.38 17.14 -18.81
C THR A 204 -5.75 18.48 -19.19
N LEU A 205 -6.54 19.56 -19.27
CA LEU A 205 -6.03 20.90 -19.60
C LEU A 205 -4.95 21.34 -18.58
N GLY A 206 -3.87 21.91 -19.10
CA GLY A 206 -2.73 22.38 -18.29
C GLY A 206 -1.74 21.30 -17.88
N ILE A 207 -2.00 20.01 -18.13
CA ILE A 207 -1.08 18.92 -17.77
C ILE A 207 0.26 18.99 -18.52
N GLN A 208 0.29 19.62 -19.69
CA GLN A 208 1.53 19.79 -20.48
C GLN A 208 2.63 20.49 -19.65
N SER A 209 2.31 21.54 -18.92
CA SER A 209 3.28 22.24 -18.08
C SER A 209 3.87 21.36 -16.98
N VAL A 210 3.06 20.46 -16.44
CA VAL A 210 3.51 19.48 -15.43
C VAL A 210 4.45 18.44 -16.04
N LEU A 211 4.16 17.99 -17.26
CA LEU A 211 5.03 17.07 -18.00
C LEU A 211 6.36 17.76 -18.39
N ASP A 212 6.33 19.04 -18.74
CA ASP A 212 7.54 19.82 -19.04
C ASP A 212 8.43 19.97 -17.77
N GLU A 213 7.82 20.28 -16.62
CA GLU A 213 8.53 20.33 -15.33
C GLU A 213 9.10 18.95 -14.96
N LEU A 214 8.31 17.90 -15.16
CA LEU A 214 8.75 16.53 -14.93
C LEU A 214 9.96 16.19 -15.80
N LYS A 215 9.90 16.49 -17.11
CA LYS A 215 10.98 16.26 -18.07
C LYS A 215 12.28 16.93 -17.64
N GLN A 216 12.20 18.20 -17.22
CA GLN A 216 13.37 18.93 -16.68
C GLN A 216 13.93 18.26 -15.42
N THR A 217 13.06 17.69 -14.59
CA THR A 217 13.44 17.10 -13.30
C THR A 217 14.10 15.72 -13.45
N ILE A 218 13.65 14.89 -14.41
CA ILE A 218 14.12 13.50 -14.58
C ILE A 218 15.28 13.36 -15.56
N GLY A 219 15.52 14.38 -16.41
CA GLY A 219 16.61 14.41 -17.40
C GLY A 219 16.41 13.43 -18.57
N ASP A 220 17.49 13.27 -19.38
CA ASP A 220 17.44 12.62 -20.69
C ASP A 220 17.92 11.15 -20.70
N SER A 221 17.88 10.46 -19.56
CA SER A 221 18.24 9.04 -19.52
C SER A 221 17.27 8.20 -20.36
N GLU A 222 17.73 7.05 -20.84
CA GLU A 222 16.88 6.12 -21.65
C GLU A 222 15.61 5.72 -20.88
N ASN A 223 15.74 5.34 -19.60
CA ASN A 223 14.60 5.04 -18.75
C ASN A 223 13.69 6.27 -18.55
N GLY A 224 14.28 7.48 -18.49
CA GLY A 224 13.54 8.74 -18.39
C GLY A 224 12.69 8.99 -19.63
N LYS A 225 13.26 8.79 -20.83
CA LYS A 225 12.54 8.93 -22.09
C LYS A 225 11.42 7.92 -22.24
N GLN A 226 11.66 6.66 -21.87
CA GLN A 226 10.61 5.63 -21.86
C GLN A 226 9.46 6.00 -20.95
N LEU A 227 9.75 6.47 -19.74
CA LEU A 227 8.74 6.83 -18.76
C LEU A 227 7.94 8.06 -19.20
N LEU A 228 8.62 9.08 -19.76
CA LEU A 228 7.95 10.26 -20.32
C LEU A 228 7.00 9.88 -21.45
N ASN A 229 7.43 9.01 -22.36
CA ASN A 229 6.57 8.54 -23.45
C ASN A 229 5.28 7.86 -22.92
N ILE A 230 5.40 7.06 -21.85
CA ILE A 230 4.22 6.47 -21.18
C ILE A 230 3.29 7.56 -20.64
N PHE A 231 3.85 8.58 -19.97
CA PHE A 231 3.06 9.67 -19.39
C PHE A 231 2.45 10.59 -20.47
N GLU A 232 3.19 10.94 -21.49
CA GLU A 232 2.69 11.73 -22.63
C GLU A 232 1.54 10.98 -23.32
N LYS A 233 1.72 9.67 -23.59
CA LYS A 233 0.66 8.83 -24.16
C LYS A 233 -0.60 8.80 -23.26
N ALA A 234 -0.41 8.71 -21.95
CA ALA A 234 -1.51 8.65 -21.00
C ALA A 234 -2.25 9.98 -20.86
N TYR A 235 -1.53 11.08 -20.69
CA TYR A 235 -2.14 12.36 -20.28
C TYR A 235 -2.41 13.34 -21.44
N LEU A 236 -1.67 13.26 -22.56
CA LEU A 236 -1.86 14.17 -23.68
C LEU A 236 -2.83 13.62 -24.74
N ASN A 237 -3.00 12.30 -24.81
CA ASN A 237 -3.85 11.68 -25.81
C ASN A 237 -5.26 11.35 -25.30
N ASN A 238 -5.58 11.73 -24.06
CA ASN A 238 -6.87 11.47 -23.44
C ASN A 238 -7.48 12.77 -22.92
N SER A 239 -8.81 12.87 -22.98
CA SER A 239 -9.54 14.09 -22.67
C SER A 239 -9.89 14.25 -21.18
N ASN A 240 -9.77 13.19 -20.38
CA ASN A 240 -10.11 13.20 -18.96
C ASN A 240 -9.15 12.34 -18.13
N LEU A 241 -9.15 12.55 -16.81
CA LEU A 241 -8.22 11.88 -15.91
C LEU A 241 -8.53 10.37 -15.75
N ALA A 242 -9.78 9.94 -15.90
CA ALA A 242 -10.13 8.52 -15.83
C ALA A 242 -9.49 7.75 -16.99
N ASP A 243 -9.63 8.22 -18.23
CA ASP A 243 -9.02 7.59 -19.40
C ASP A 243 -7.49 7.67 -19.35
N SER A 244 -6.94 8.82 -18.91
CA SER A 244 -5.49 8.98 -18.70
C SER A 244 -4.95 7.94 -17.70
N THR A 245 -5.63 7.77 -16.58
CA THR A 245 -5.23 6.78 -15.56
C THR A 245 -5.35 5.35 -16.08
N ARG A 246 -6.41 5.05 -16.86
CA ARG A 246 -6.60 3.74 -17.49
C ARG A 246 -5.45 3.40 -18.42
N VAL A 247 -5.05 4.34 -19.29
CA VAL A 247 -3.91 4.16 -20.20
C VAL A 247 -2.63 3.96 -19.40
N LEU A 248 -2.34 4.80 -18.42
CA LEU A 248 -1.14 4.69 -17.59
C LEU A 248 -1.02 3.32 -16.92
N ILE A 249 -2.09 2.85 -16.29
CA ILE A 249 -2.10 1.57 -15.59
C ILE A 249 -1.98 0.41 -16.57
N ASN A 250 -2.62 0.49 -17.73
CA ASN A 250 -2.49 -0.52 -18.77
C ASN A 250 -1.05 -0.61 -19.32
N GLU A 251 -0.38 0.52 -19.57
CA GLU A 251 1.02 0.55 -20.00
C GLU A 251 1.97 -0.11 -18.98
N LEU A 252 1.75 0.12 -17.68
CA LEU A 252 2.61 -0.41 -16.62
C LEU A 252 2.31 -1.88 -16.29
N PHE A 253 1.04 -2.30 -16.31
CA PHE A 253 0.62 -3.59 -15.74
C PHE A 253 -0.20 -4.47 -16.68
N GLY A 254 -0.62 -3.97 -17.84
CA GLY A 254 -1.43 -4.75 -18.80
C GLY A 254 -0.77 -6.07 -19.21
N LYS A 255 0.56 -6.09 -19.35
CA LYS A 255 1.30 -7.34 -19.68
C LYS A 255 1.08 -8.48 -18.69
N TYR A 256 0.66 -8.17 -17.45
CA TYR A 256 0.33 -9.16 -16.42
C TYR A 256 -1.15 -9.56 -16.41
N GLY A 257 -1.96 -9.04 -17.36
CA GLY A 257 -3.36 -9.39 -17.48
C GLY A 257 -4.29 -8.60 -16.55
N LEU A 258 -3.85 -7.46 -16.02
CA LEU A 258 -4.68 -6.60 -15.18
C LEU A 258 -5.89 -6.09 -15.97
N VAL A 259 -7.08 -6.22 -15.40
CA VAL A 259 -8.32 -5.65 -15.91
C VAL A 259 -8.65 -4.38 -15.13
N ILE A 260 -8.99 -3.31 -15.84
CA ILE A 260 -9.27 -1.99 -15.23
C ILE A 260 -10.76 -1.70 -15.40
N ILE A 261 -11.43 -1.41 -14.30
CA ILE A 261 -12.86 -1.08 -14.29
C ILE A 261 -13.10 0.30 -13.68
N ASP A 262 -14.00 1.04 -14.32
CA ASP A 262 -14.53 2.29 -13.82
C ASP A 262 -15.97 2.11 -13.35
N GLY A 263 -16.22 2.36 -12.07
CA GLY A 263 -17.57 2.29 -11.48
C GLY A 263 -18.47 3.47 -11.88
N ASP A 264 -17.92 4.56 -12.41
CA ASP A 264 -18.67 5.71 -12.90
C ASP A 264 -19.24 5.44 -14.30
N ASP A 265 -19.99 4.36 -14.44
CA ASP A 265 -20.66 3.94 -15.67
C ASP A 265 -22.18 3.86 -15.45
N LYS A 266 -22.94 4.42 -16.38
CA LYS A 266 -24.41 4.48 -16.31
C LYS A 266 -25.05 3.09 -16.24
N SER A 267 -24.55 2.11 -16.98
CA SER A 267 -25.12 0.76 -17.03
C SER A 267 -24.86 0.01 -15.71
N LEU A 268 -23.65 0.17 -15.15
CA LEU A 268 -23.31 -0.39 -13.84
C LEU A 268 -24.12 0.25 -12.72
N LYS A 269 -24.31 1.57 -12.74
CA LYS A 269 -25.15 2.29 -11.77
C LYS A 269 -26.62 1.88 -11.88
N LYS A 270 -27.13 1.64 -13.08
CA LYS A 270 -28.49 1.13 -13.29
C LYS A 270 -28.66 -0.25 -12.70
N GLU A 271 -27.68 -1.13 -12.84
CA GLU A 271 -27.70 -2.47 -12.22
C GLU A 271 -27.70 -2.35 -10.67
N PHE A 272 -27.02 -1.36 -10.12
CA PHE A 272 -26.94 -1.11 -8.67
C PHE A 272 -28.14 -0.32 -8.12
N LEU A 273 -29.11 0.08 -8.95
CA LEU A 273 -30.26 0.90 -8.58
C LEU A 273 -31.03 0.42 -7.32
N PRO A 274 -31.27 -0.88 -7.11
CA PRO A 274 -31.96 -1.35 -5.90
C PRO A 274 -31.27 -0.93 -4.60
N PHE A 275 -29.95 -0.94 -4.57
CA PHE A 275 -29.15 -0.53 -3.40
C PHE A 275 -29.10 0.99 -3.23
N ILE A 276 -29.10 1.74 -4.33
CA ILE A 276 -29.22 3.20 -4.31
C ILE A 276 -30.55 3.59 -3.65
N LYS A 277 -31.66 2.97 -4.07
CA LYS A 277 -33.00 3.22 -3.49
C LYS A 277 -33.05 2.86 -2.01
N LYS A 278 -32.54 1.69 -1.65
CA LYS A 278 -32.51 1.20 -0.27
C LYS A 278 -31.77 2.14 0.68
N ASP A 279 -30.69 2.78 0.24
CA ASP A 279 -29.93 3.73 1.06
C ASP A 279 -30.57 5.13 1.08
N ILE A 280 -30.91 5.68 -0.10
CA ILE A 280 -31.37 7.07 -0.22
C ILE A 280 -32.83 7.25 0.23
N LEU A 281 -33.72 6.37 -0.23
CA LEU A 281 -35.17 6.51 0.01
C LEU A 281 -35.60 5.86 1.31
N GLU A 282 -35.08 4.68 1.60
CA GLU A 282 -35.50 3.86 2.76
C GLU A 282 -34.59 4.05 3.99
N LYS A 283 -33.37 4.61 3.80
CA LYS A 283 -32.30 4.74 4.81
C LYS A 283 -32.02 3.42 5.56
N ALA A 284 -32.29 2.29 4.90
CA ALA A 284 -32.30 0.98 5.52
C ALA A 284 -30.91 0.52 5.96
N ASN A 285 -29.85 0.98 5.26
CA ASN A 285 -28.45 0.57 5.53
C ASN A 285 -27.87 1.18 6.83
N PHE A 286 -28.46 2.27 7.33
CA PHE A 286 -27.92 3.02 8.48
C PHE A 286 -27.74 2.13 9.72
N LYS A 287 -28.76 1.33 10.05
CA LYS A 287 -28.75 0.52 11.29
C LYS A 287 -27.63 -0.51 11.30
N SER A 288 -27.44 -1.26 10.21
CA SER A 288 -26.41 -2.31 10.13
C SER A 288 -25.00 -1.72 10.09
N LEU A 289 -24.80 -0.64 9.36
CA LEU A 289 -23.53 0.08 9.32
C LEU A 289 -23.17 0.66 10.70
N GLN A 290 -24.14 1.29 11.37
CA GLN A 290 -23.93 1.87 12.70
C GLN A 290 -23.64 0.78 13.72
N TYR A 291 -24.43 -0.30 13.74
CA TYR A 291 -24.23 -1.40 14.68
C TYR A 291 -22.83 -2.02 14.55
N CYS A 292 -22.40 -2.36 13.35
CA CYS A 292 -21.07 -2.94 13.12
C CYS A 292 -19.96 -1.96 13.52
N SER A 293 -20.14 -0.67 13.21
CA SER A 293 -19.20 0.39 13.62
C SER A 293 -19.11 0.54 15.13
N ASP A 294 -20.23 0.54 15.84
CA ASP A 294 -20.27 0.65 17.31
C ASP A 294 -19.55 -0.53 17.96
N GLN A 295 -19.82 -1.76 17.50
CA GLN A 295 -19.12 -2.95 17.99
C GLN A 295 -17.61 -2.89 17.77
N LEU A 296 -17.16 -2.44 16.58
CA LEU A 296 -15.74 -2.31 16.26
C LEU A 296 -15.08 -1.20 17.11
N SER A 297 -15.81 -0.10 17.37
CA SER A 297 -15.32 1.07 18.10
C SER A 297 -14.96 0.78 19.56
N VAL A 298 -15.53 -0.28 20.15
CA VAL A 298 -15.20 -0.73 21.51
C VAL A 298 -13.69 -1.05 21.66
N HIS A 299 -13.05 -1.46 20.57
CA HIS A 299 -11.67 -1.93 20.61
C HIS A 299 -10.70 -1.12 19.74
N TYR A 300 -11.22 -0.46 18.69
CA TYR A 300 -10.40 0.17 17.64
C TYR A 300 -10.97 1.49 17.17
N LYS A 301 -10.08 2.38 16.72
CA LYS A 301 -10.48 3.66 16.12
C LYS A 301 -11.12 3.40 14.75
N LEU A 302 -12.31 3.95 14.54
CA LEU A 302 -13.00 3.89 13.25
C LEU A 302 -12.29 4.73 12.19
N GLN A 303 -12.39 4.28 10.93
CA GLN A 303 -11.81 4.99 9.77
C GLN A 303 -12.86 5.74 8.95
N ALA A 304 -14.14 5.37 9.06
CA ALA A 304 -15.22 6.00 8.33
C ALA A 304 -16.44 6.26 9.25
N TYR A 305 -17.14 7.36 8.98
CA TYR A 305 -18.33 7.77 9.74
C TYR A 305 -19.60 7.35 8.99
N VAL A 306 -20.49 6.67 9.70
CA VAL A 306 -21.80 6.24 9.19
C VAL A 306 -22.76 7.43 9.16
N ARG A 307 -23.62 7.49 8.15
CA ARG A 307 -24.65 8.49 7.97
C ARG A 307 -25.97 7.81 7.61
N GLU A 308 -27.09 8.51 7.75
CA GLU A 308 -28.39 8.01 7.32
C GLU A 308 -28.40 7.74 5.80
N ILE A 309 -27.82 8.66 5.02
CA ILE A 309 -27.63 8.50 3.57
C ILE A 309 -26.14 8.49 3.29
N ASN A 310 -25.68 7.39 2.65
CA ASN A 310 -24.27 7.15 2.36
C ASN A 310 -23.95 7.33 0.86
N PHE A 311 -24.75 8.14 0.18
CA PHE A 311 -24.53 8.57 -1.19
C PHE A 311 -24.33 10.09 -1.27
N PHE A 312 -23.68 10.50 -2.33
CA PHE A 312 -23.59 11.88 -2.81
C PHE A 312 -24.39 12.01 -4.10
N LYS A 313 -24.83 13.21 -4.38
CA LYS A 313 -25.45 13.57 -5.66
C LYS A 313 -24.42 14.31 -6.54
N ILE A 314 -24.29 13.89 -7.78
CA ILE A 314 -23.48 14.59 -8.79
C ILE A 314 -24.42 15.58 -9.49
N SER A 315 -24.19 16.86 -9.28
CA SER A 315 -24.98 17.94 -9.90
C SER A 315 -24.06 19.02 -10.43
N LYS A 316 -24.26 19.41 -11.70
CA LYS A 316 -23.42 20.41 -12.40
C LYS A 316 -21.91 20.13 -12.24
N GLY A 317 -21.51 18.86 -12.40
CA GLY A 317 -20.13 18.40 -12.25
C GLY A 317 -19.62 18.28 -10.80
N LYS A 318 -20.36 18.77 -9.81
CA LYS A 318 -19.96 18.71 -8.40
C LYS A 318 -20.56 17.48 -7.70
N ARG A 319 -19.79 16.86 -6.82
CA ARG A 319 -20.23 15.79 -5.93
C ARG A 319 -20.60 16.40 -4.58
N ILE A 320 -21.90 16.48 -4.30
CA ILE A 320 -22.46 17.13 -3.11
C ILE A 320 -23.20 16.12 -2.23
N ARG A 321 -23.21 16.37 -0.93
CA ARG A 321 -23.95 15.53 0.03
C ARG A 321 -25.45 15.67 -0.23
N ILE A 322 -26.16 14.61 0.07
CA ILE A 322 -27.62 14.58 0.06
C ILE A 322 -28.07 14.93 1.47
N ASP A 323 -28.52 16.17 1.66
CA ASP A 323 -28.98 16.69 2.96
C ASP A 323 -30.51 16.88 3.01
N GLY A 324 -31.24 16.51 1.94
CA GLY A 324 -32.68 16.65 1.80
C GLY A 324 -33.34 15.44 1.18
N GLU A 325 -34.65 15.56 0.94
CA GLU A 325 -35.41 14.52 0.26
C GLU A 325 -35.04 14.47 -1.23
N VAL A 326 -34.90 13.25 -1.74
CA VAL A 326 -34.70 12.95 -3.16
C VAL A 326 -35.93 12.19 -3.64
N SER A 327 -36.51 12.61 -4.77
CA SER A 327 -37.67 11.92 -5.31
C SER A 327 -37.30 10.53 -5.86
N GLU A 328 -38.20 9.56 -5.69
CA GLU A 328 -38.01 8.23 -6.26
C GLU A 328 -37.86 8.30 -7.79
N GLN A 329 -38.61 9.19 -8.44
CA GLN A 329 -38.51 9.40 -9.88
C GLN A 329 -37.11 9.85 -10.32
N GLU A 330 -36.47 10.73 -9.55
CA GLU A 330 -35.10 11.18 -9.84
C GLU A 330 -34.11 10.03 -9.71
N VAL A 331 -34.20 9.21 -8.65
CA VAL A 331 -33.34 8.05 -8.43
C VAL A 331 -33.51 7.02 -9.55
N ASN A 332 -34.77 6.75 -9.96
CA ASN A 332 -35.06 5.78 -11.02
C ASN A 332 -34.54 6.21 -12.39
N ASN A 333 -34.66 7.48 -12.71
CA ASN A 333 -34.34 7.98 -14.05
C ASN A 333 -32.86 8.27 -14.25
N ASN A 334 -32.15 8.61 -13.16
CA ASN A 334 -30.76 9.11 -13.22
C ASN A 334 -29.85 8.45 -12.18
N PRO A 335 -29.76 7.12 -12.10
CA PRO A 335 -28.94 6.44 -11.11
C PRO A 335 -27.44 6.81 -11.22
N GLU A 336 -26.97 7.22 -12.40
CA GLU A 336 -25.61 7.70 -12.67
C GLU A 336 -25.24 8.99 -11.95
N TYR A 337 -26.21 9.72 -11.40
CA TYR A 337 -25.95 10.92 -10.61
C TYR A 337 -25.78 10.63 -9.11
N PHE A 338 -25.91 9.39 -8.69
CA PHE A 338 -25.73 9.00 -7.30
C PHE A 338 -24.43 8.25 -7.10
N SER A 339 -23.53 8.84 -6.34
CA SER A 339 -22.18 8.37 -6.11
C SER A 339 -22.03 7.81 -4.69
N PRO A 340 -21.66 6.54 -4.50
CA PRO A 340 -21.51 5.94 -3.18
C PRO A 340 -20.34 6.58 -2.41
N ASN A 341 -20.47 6.68 -1.10
CA ASN A 341 -19.37 7.05 -0.23
C ASN A 341 -18.42 5.84 -0.01
N VAL A 342 -17.42 6.03 0.85
CA VAL A 342 -16.41 5.00 1.19
C VAL A 342 -17.01 3.73 1.80
N LEU A 343 -18.22 3.80 2.42
CA LEU A 343 -18.89 2.65 3.06
C LEU A 343 -19.74 1.86 2.06
N ILE A 344 -20.36 2.50 1.08
CA ILE A 344 -21.23 1.83 0.08
C ILE A 344 -20.42 1.39 -1.15
N ARG A 345 -19.37 2.10 -1.53
CA ARG A 345 -18.52 1.74 -2.67
C ARG A 345 -18.03 0.27 -2.64
N PRO A 346 -17.63 -0.30 -1.48
CA PRO A 346 -17.29 -1.71 -1.39
C PRO A 346 -18.44 -2.64 -1.77
N LEU A 347 -19.64 -2.37 -1.33
CA LEU A 347 -20.82 -3.17 -1.70
C LEU A 347 -21.08 -3.10 -3.21
N TYR A 348 -20.97 -1.91 -3.81
CA TYR A 348 -21.11 -1.72 -5.25
C TYR A 348 -20.11 -2.57 -6.04
N GLN A 349 -18.84 -2.54 -5.64
CA GLN A 349 -17.78 -3.36 -6.22
C GLN A 349 -18.10 -4.87 -6.12
N GLU A 350 -18.44 -5.35 -4.92
CA GLU A 350 -18.67 -6.78 -4.66
C GLU A 350 -19.98 -7.30 -5.28
N PHE A 351 -20.94 -6.41 -5.51
CA PHE A 351 -22.17 -6.73 -6.23
C PHE A 351 -21.89 -6.95 -7.73
N LEU A 352 -21.06 -6.11 -8.34
CA LEU A 352 -20.74 -6.17 -9.76
C LEU A 352 -19.72 -7.24 -10.14
N LEU A 353 -18.78 -7.54 -9.23
CA LEU A 353 -17.66 -8.42 -9.51
C LEU A 353 -17.85 -9.79 -8.85
N PRO A 354 -17.49 -10.89 -9.50
CA PRO A 354 -17.39 -12.20 -8.87
C PRO A 354 -16.12 -12.25 -7.97
N ASN A 355 -16.03 -11.32 -7.04
CA ASN A 355 -14.81 -11.07 -6.28
C ASN A 355 -14.67 -12.00 -5.07
N LEU A 356 -13.46 -12.54 -4.86
CA LEU A 356 -13.14 -13.40 -3.72
C LEU A 356 -12.36 -12.67 -2.65
N ALA A 357 -11.50 -11.73 -3.05
CA ALA A 357 -10.65 -11.01 -2.12
C ALA A 357 -10.42 -9.56 -2.54
N TYR A 358 -10.29 -8.69 -1.53
CA TYR A 358 -9.90 -7.30 -1.68
C TYR A 358 -8.51 -7.08 -1.08
N ILE A 359 -7.61 -6.48 -1.88
CA ILE A 359 -6.27 -6.10 -1.44
C ILE A 359 -6.29 -4.62 -1.04
N GLY A 360 -6.11 -4.33 0.25
CA GLY A 360 -6.16 -2.97 0.79
C GLY A 360 -4.96 -2.59 1.62
N GLY A 361 -4.76 -1.29 1.83
CA GLY A 361 -3.87 -0.78 2.89
C GLY A 361 -4.50 -0.92 4.28
N GLY A 362 -3.74 -0.64 5.34
CA GLY A 362 -4.23 -0.84 6.71
C GLY A 362 -5.50 -0.05 7.05
N ALA A 363 -5.62 1.20 6.57
CA ALA A 363 -6.84 1.99 6.76
C ALA A 363 -8.04 1.41 5.98
N GLU A 364 -7.79 0.89 4.76
CA GLU A 364 -8.83 0.26 3.95
C GLU A 364 -9.35 -1.01 4.61
N VAL A 365 -8.46 -1.92 4.99
CA VAL A 365 -8.83 -3.15 5.73
C VAL A 365 -9.62 -2.79 6.99
N SER A 366 -9.25 -1.71 7.67
CA SER A 366 -9.94 -1.27 8.88
C SER A 366 -11.37 -0.78 8.62
N TYR A 367 -11.63 0.04 7.59
CA TYR A 367 -13.02 0.45 7.32
C TYR A 367 -13.87 -0.66 6.68
N TRP A 368 -13.27 -1.59 5.93
CA TRP A 368 -13.98 -2.75 5.45
C TRP A 368 -14.56 -3.59 6.60
N MET A 369 -13.87 -3.65 7.73
CA MET A 369 -14.37 -4.34 8.93
C MET A 369 -15.62 -3.69 9.54
N GLN A 370 -15.96 -2.46 9.17
CA GLN A 370 -17.22 -1.82 9.56
C GLN A 370 -18.43 -2.31 8.71
N LEU A 371 -18.21 -3.12 7.67
CA LEU A 371 -19.20 -3.42 6.65
C LEU A 371 -19.78 -4.83 6.71
N LYS A 372 -19.31 -5.70 7.59
CA LYS A 372 -19.66 -7.13 7.57
C LYS A 372 -21.16 -7.39 7.66
N ASP A 373 -21.83 -6.79 8.65
CA ASP A 373 -23.28 -6.99 8.84
C ASP A 373 -24.10 -6.30 7.74
N PHE A 374 -23.64 -5.17 7.25
CA PHE A 374 -24.21 -4.46 6.11
C PHE A 374 -24.21 -5.32 4.83
N PHE A 375 -23.13 -6.04 4.56
CA PHE A 375 -23.05 -6.98 3.45
C PHE A 375 -24.04 -8.15 3.62
N LEU A 376 -24.10 -8.71 4.82
CA LEU A 376 -25.01 -9.81 5.15
C LEU A 376 -26.48 -9.39 4.93
N GLU A 377 -26.88 -8.23 5.42
CA GLU A 377 -28.23 -7.68 5.27
C GLU A 377 -28.60 -7.43 3.80
N ASN A 378 -27.62 -7.04 2.98
CA ASN A 378 -27.81 -6.84 1.56
C ASN A 378 -27.59 -8.11 0.72
N LYS A 379 -27.34 -9.26 1.35
CA LYS A 379 -27.14 -10.56 0.69
C LYS A 379 -26.02 -10.55 -0.35
N VAL A 380 -25.00 -9.73 -0.12
CA VAL A 380 -23.77 -9.69 -0.93
C VAL A 380 -22.67 -10.41 -0.18
N ASP A 381 -21.94 -11.28 -0.87
CA ASP A 381 -20.86 -12.06 -0.24
C ASP A 381 -19.66 -11.15 0.12
N PHE A 382 -19.28 -11.15 1.42
CA PHE A 382 -18.18 -10.33 1.93
C PHE A 382 -16.83 -10.97 1.59
N PRO A 383 -15.89 -10.29 0.91
CA PRO A 383 -14.66 -10.89 0.42
C PRO A 383 -13.67 -11.22 1.56
N LEU A 384 -12.62 -11.97 1.23
CA LEU A 384 -11.43 -12.06 2.08
C LEU A 384 -10.67 -10.74 1.99
N LEU A 385 -10.28 -10.19 3.13
CA LEU A 385 -9.47 -8.97 3.16
C LEU A 385 -7.98 -9.34 3.20
N PHE A 386 -7.19 -8.75 2.34
CA PHE A 386 -5.75 -8.93 2.35
C PHE A 386 -5.06 -7.58 2.59
N LEU A 387 -4.14 -7.56 3.53
CA LEU A 387 -3.24 -6.42 3.65
C LEU A 387 -2.23 -6.48 2.52
N ARG A 388 -2.13 -5.39 1.72
CA ARG A 388 -1.08 -5.28 0.70
C ARG A 388 0.30 -5.39 1.33
N ASN A 389 1.27 -5.86 0.58
CA ASN A 389 2.64 -5.81 1.03
C ASN A 389 3.08 -4.36 1.33
N SER A 390 3.81 -4.18 2.42
CA SER A 390 4.49 -2.92 2.76
C SER A 390 5.99 -3.09 2.55
N VAL A 391 6.59 -2.15 1.82
CA VAL A 391 7.97 -2.29 1.34
C VAL A 391 8.73 -0.98 1.50
N MET A 392 9.93 -1.10 2.00
CA MET A 392 10.96 -0.06 1.96
C MET A 392 12.04 -0.45 0.96
N ILE A 393 12.39 0.45 0.07
CA ILE A 393 13.46 0.25 -0.91
C ILE A 393 14.70 1.01 -0.46
N MET A 394 15.80 0.30 -0.34
CA MET A 394 17.09 0.82 0.09
C MET A 394 18.13 0.54 -0.98
N GLU A 395 18.95 1.52 -1.35
CA GLU A 395 20.07 1.25 -2.26
C GLU A 395 21.17 0.47 -1.51
N GLU A 396 21.85 -0.43 -2.19
CA GLU A 396 22.90 -1.25 -1.55
C GLU A 396 24.00 -0.42 -0.88
N LYS A 397 24.38 0.72 -1.49
CA LYS A 397 25.34 1.65 -0.88
C LYS A 397 24.89 2.19 0.48
N GLU A 398 23.58 2.41 0.66
CA GLU A 398 23.01 2.90 1.92
C GLU A 398 22.96 1.78 2.95
N LYS A 399 22.59 0.59 2.50
CA LYS A 399 22.60 -0.62 3.34
C LYS A 399 24.02 -0.90 3.84
N ASN A 400 25.05 -0.79 2.99
CA ASN A 400 26.43 -1.01 3.41
C ASN A 400 26.88 0.05 4.43
N LYS A 401 26.62 1.35 4.14
CA LYS A 401 26.89 2.42 5.12
C LYS A 401 26.17 2.21 6.46
N TRP A 402 24.92 1.74 6.43
CA TRP A 402 24.16 1.41 7.63
C TRP A 402 24.83 0.32 8.44
N SER A 403 25.30 -0.73 7.77
CA SER A 403 26.05 -1.83 8.40
C SER A 403 27.42 -1.37 8.95
N ASP A 404 28.14 -0.50 8.22
CA ASP A 404 29.43 0.05 8.65
C ASP A 404 29.28 0.94 9.90
N LEU A 405 28.12 1.55 10.10
CA LEU A 405 27.75 2.27 11.32
C LEU A 405 27.45 1.34 12.50
N GLY A 406 27.45 0.02 12.29
CA GLY A 406 27.25 -0.99 13.32
C GLY A 406 25.79 -1.35 13.60
N PHE A 407 24.87 -0.94 12.72
CA PHE A 407 23.43 -1.23 12.87
C PHE A 407 22.97 -2.45 12.08
N LYS A 408 22.05 -3.20 12.65
CA LYS A 408 21.28 -4.21 11.92
C LYS A 408 20.21 -3.54 11.05
N ILE A 409 19.74 -4.24 10.03
CA ILE A 409 18.78 -3.66 9.10
C ILE A 409 17.45 -3.23 9.77
N GLN A 410 16.97 -4.00 10.75
CA GLN A 410 15.77 -3.67 11.51
C GLN A 410 15.90 -2.44 12.40
N ASP A 411 17.13 -2.07 12.81
CA ASP A 411 17.35 -0.87 13.62
C ASP A 411 16.91 0.41 12.90
N ILE A 412 16.69 0.34 11.56
CA ILE A 412 16.24 1.48 10.76
C ILE A 412 14.90 2.06 11.24
N PHE A 413 14.07 1.28 11.92
CA PHE A 413 12.78 1.72 12.47
C PHE A 413 12.92 2.44 13.81
N ALA A 414 14.04 2.28 14.52
CA ALA A 414 14.26 2.96 15.79
C ALA A 414 14.28 4.49 15.64
N GLU A 415 13.90 5.19 16.70
CA GLU A 415 13.93 6.65 16.78
C GLU A 415 15.36 7.20 16.53
N GLU A 416 15.48 8.29 15.76
CA GLU A 416 16.75 8.87 15.35
C GLU A 416 17.64 9.20 16.56
N HIS A 417 17.05 9.77 17.62
CA HIS A 417 17.78 10.08 18.84
C HIS A 417 18.36 8.81 19.51
N SER A 418 17.60 7.73 19.53
CA SER A 418 18.05 6.43 20.07
C SER A 418 19.23 5.88 19.25
N LEU A 419 19.16 5.96 17.93
CA LEU A 419 20.26 5.54 17.03
C LEU A 419 21.52 6.33 17.27
N HIS A 420 21.42 7.66 17.41
CA HIS A 420 22.58 8.50 17.73
C HIS A 420 23.21 8.11 19.07
N SER A 421 22.39 7.90 20.10
CA SER A 421 22.87 7.50 21.44
C SER A 421 23.56 6.15 21.42
N ARG A 422 22.94 5.16 20.78
CA ARG A 422 23.50 3.80 20.62
C ARG A 422 24.82 3.82 19.85
N PHE A 423 24.90 4.64 18.78
CA PHE A 423 26.13 4.79 18.01
C PHE A 423 27.26 5.37 18.86
N VAL A 424 27.02 6.48 19.56
CA VAL A 424 28.03 7.11 20.42
C VAL A 424 28.49 6.17 21.54
N GLN A 425 27.56 5.49 22.20
CA GLN A 425 27.89 4.48 23.21
C GLN A 425 28.74 3.33 22.66
N SER A 426 28.46 2.87 21.43
CA SER A 426 29.26 1.78 20.81
C SER A 426 30.69 2.19 20.46
N LYS A 427 30.97 3.51 20.34
CA LYS A 427 32.29 4.06 20.00
C LYS A 427 33.03 4.65 21.20
N SER A 428 32.36 4.82 22.32
CA SER A 428 32.96 5.37 23.52
C SER A 428 32.99 4.30 24.62
N SER A 429 34.09 4.21 25.37
CA SER A 429 34.17 3.39 26.60
C SER A 429 33.46 4.06 27.78
N LEU A 430 32.70 5.12 27.53
CA LEU A 430 32.06 5.97 28.52
C LEU A 430 30.75 5.32 28.97
N SER A 431 30.79 4.62 30.10
CA SER A 431 29.64 4.07 30.82
C SER A 431 29.86 4.25 32.30
N PHE A 432 28.83 4.73 32.98
CA PHE A 432 28.85 4.85 34.46
C PHE A 432 28.11 3.72 35.15
N GLU A 433 27.89 2.60 34.45
CA GLU A 433 27.17 1.46 34.97
C GLU A 433 27.89 0.86 36.21
N LYS A 434 29.23 0.80 36.14
CA LYS A 434 30.04 0.33 37.29
C LYS A 434 29.91 1.30 38.47
N GLU A 435 30.09 2.58 38.25
CA GLU A 435 30.01 3.61 39.28
C GLU A 435 28.61 3.68 39.90
N ILE A 436 27.56 3.47 39.12
CA ILE A 436 26.16 3.41 39.61
C ILE A 436 25.94 2.18 40.45
N ASN A 437 26.47 1.03 40.04
CA ASN A 437 26.38 -0.22 40.83
C ASN A 437 27.17 -0.11 42.15
N ASP A 438 28.38 0.46 42.10
CA ASP A 438 29.20 0.70 43.29
C ASP A 438 28.49 1.64 44.27
N LEU A 439 27.82 2.68 43.75
CA LEU A 439 26.99 3.60 44.51
C LEU A 439 25.79 2.88 45.16
N ASP A 440 25.10 2.00 44.44
CA ASP A 440 23.99 1.22 44.96
C ASP A 440 24.44 0.31 46.11
N LEU A 441 25.55 -0.39 45.95
CA LEU A 441 26.16 -1.23 47.00
C LEU A 441 26.55 -0.40 48.24
N LEU A 442 27.08 0.82 48.03
CA LEU A 442 27.41 1.72 49.13
C LEU A 442 26.15 2.07 49.95
N TYR A 443 25.05 2.46 49.28
CA TYR A 443 23.80 2.80 49.95
C TYR A 443 23.15 1.59 50.61
N GLN A 444 23.26 0.38 50.06
CA GLN A 444 22.84 -0.84 50.72
C GLN A 444 23.63 -1.07 52.02
N SER A 445 24.94 -0.86 51.99
CA SER A 445 25.77 -0.98 53.22
C SER A 445 25.41 0.06 54.29
N ILE A 446 24.99 1.26 53.88
CA ILE A 446 24.50 2.31 54.81
C ILE A 446 23.16 1.89 55.45
N LEU A 447 22.26 1.31 54.69
CA LEU A 447 20.97 0.78 55.19
C LEU A 447 21.18 -0.29 56.26
N HIS A 448 22.20 -1.15 56.06
CA HIS A 448 22.53 -2.18 57.09
C HIS A 448 23.15 -1.64 58.36
N LYS A 449 23.63 -0.38 58.39
CA LYS A 449 24.22 0.23 59.60
C LYS A 449 23.19 0.87 60.54
N THR A 450 21.95 1.02 60.13
CA THR A 450 20.88 1.56 60.95
C THR A 450 19.76 0.56 61.17
N SER A 451 19.25 0.46 62.40
CA SER A 451 18.04 -0.28 62.78
C SER A 451 16.79 0.58 62.73
N ASP A 452 16.92 1.90 62.51
CA ASP A 452 15.82 2.85 62.48
C ASP A 452 15.18 2.84 61.08
N LYS A 453 14.03 2.19 60.97
CA LYS A 453 13.25 2.06 59.75
C LYS A 453 12.71 3.41 59.23
N SER A 454 12.61 4.42 60.08
CA SER A 454 12.11 5.78 59.68
C SER A 454 13.10 6.48 58.74
N LEU A 455 14.39 6.11 58.80
CA LEU A 455 15.46 6.67 57.95
C LEU A 455 15.56 6.01 56.59
N PHE A 456 14.98 4.81 56.38
CA PHE A 456 15.13 4.05 55.15
C PHE A 456 14.65 4.83 53.90
N SER A 457 13.53 5.48 53.97
CA SER A 457 12.99 6.29 52.84
C SER A 457 13.87 7.52 52.53
N SER A 458 14.51 8.09 53.54
CA SER A 458 15.44 9.21 53.36
C SER A 458 16.74 8.76 52.66
N ILE A 459 17.28 7.62 53.09
CA ILE A 459 18.50 7.02 52.49
C ILE A 459 18.22 6.63 51.04
N ASP A 460 17.09 5.96 50.74
CA ASP A 460 16.70 5.61 49.38
C ASP A 460 16.48 6.82 48.50
N SER A 461 15.86 7.88 49.03
CA SER A 461 15.66 9.14 48.28
C SER A 461 16.98 9.78 47.91
N GLU A 462 17.96 9.80 48.82
CA GLU A 462 19.27 10.35 48.55
C GLU A 462 20.05 9.47 47.53
N LYS A 463 19.99 8.13 47.68
CA LYS A 463 20.54 7.19 46.67
C LYS A 463 20.01 7.54 45.27
N ILE A 464 18.69 7.68 45.12
CA ILE A 464 18.04 7.99 43.84
C ILE A 464 18.55 9.33 43.27
N LYS A 465 18.74 10.36 44.11
CA LYS A 465 19.30 11.66 43.71
C LYS A 465 20.71 11.53 43.16
N GLN A 466 21.58 10.77 43.86
CA GLN A 466 22.97 10.57 43.47
C GLN A 466 23.07 9.79 42.16
N ILE A 467 22.28 8.71 42.00
CA ILE A 467 22.22 7.96 40.75
C ILE A 467 21.77 8.88 39.60
N LYS A 468 20.73 9.69 39.81
CA LYS A 468 20.28 10.67 38.79
C LYS A 468 21.36 11.71 38.47
N SER A 469 22.18 12.10 39.43
CA SER A 469 23.29 13.03 39.22
C SER A 469 24.37 12.42 38.35
N LEU A 470 24.80 11.16 38.61
CA LEU A 470 25.73 10.40 37.77
C LEU A 470 25.19 10.24 36.35
N GLN A 471 23.94 9.86 36.20
CA GLN A 471 23.29 9.73 34.89
C GLN A 471 23.25 11.07 34.11
N LYS A 472 23.07 12.21 34.80
CA LYS A 472 23.15 13.53 34.17
C LYS A 472 24.57 13.86 33.71
N LEU A 473 25.58 13.49 34.51
CA LEU A 473 26.99 13.69 34.14
C LEU A 473 27.37 12.82 32.94
N GLU A 474 26.98 11.54 32.95
CA GLU A 474 27.17 10.64 31.82
C GLU A 474 26.57 11.21 30.53
N LYS A 475 25.30 11.70 30.60
CA LYS A 475 24.66 12.36 29.44
C LYS A 475 25.42 13.58 28.94
N LYS A 476 26.02 14.38 29.83
CA LYS A 476 26.83 15.55 29.43
C LYS A 476 28.12 15.11 28.72
N LEU A 477 28.79 14.08 29.23
CA LEU A 477 30.00 13.55 28.61
C LEU A 477 29.71 12.89 27.27
N LEU A 478 28.62 12.11 27.17
CA LEU A 478 28.15 11.54 25.88
C LEU A 478 27.79 12.63 24.87
N LYS A 479 27.28 13.78 25.32
CA LYS A 479 27.03 14.93 24.42
C LYS A 479 28.34 15.49 23.85
N SER A 480 29.42 15.54 24.62
CA SER A 480 30.75 15.93 24.13
C SER A 480 31.31 14.89 23.16
N GLU A 481 31.19 13.60 23.46
CA GLU A 481 31.59 12.52 22.55
C GLU A 481 30.81 12.57 21.22
N LYS A 482 29.52 12.93 21.26
CA LYS A 482 28.69 13.12 20.06
C LYS A 482 29.31 14.07 19.06
N GLN A 483 29.95 15.16 19.51
CA GLN A 483 30.61 16.13 18.63
C GLN A 483 31.77 15.50 17.86
N LYS A 484 32.54 14.60 18.48
CA LYS A 484 33.64 13.89 17.81
C LYS A 484 33.16 12.98 16.68
N HIS A 485 31.91 12.56 16.72
CA HIS A 485 31.29 11.64 15.75
C HIS A 485 30.25 12.30 14.84
N GLU A 486 30.32 13.63 14.70
CA GLU A 486 29.31 14.43 13.95
C GLU A 486 29.10 13.93 12.52
N TYR A 487 30.16 13.52 11.83
CA TYR A 487 30.08 12.97 10.48
C TYR A 487 29.22 11.70 10.45
N SER A 488 29.50 10.72 11.28
CA SER A 488 28.75 9.45 11.34
C SER A 488 27.29 9.66 11.75
N ILE A 489 27.05 10.56 12.68
CA ILE A 489 25.69 10.96 13.11
C ILE A 489 24.94 11.59 11.95
N SER A 490 25.59 12.46 11.18
CA SER A 490 24.97 13.06 9.99
C SER A 490 24.61 12.02 8.93
N GLN A 491 25.41 10.94 8.79
CA GLN A 491 25.06 9.82 7.89
C GLN A 491 23.82 9.06 8.37
N ILE A 492 23.69 8.80 9.68
CA ILE A 492 22.48 8.17 10.24
C ILE A 492 21.25 9.02 9.91
N THR A 493 21.30 10.32 10.21
CA THR A 493 20.22 11.27 9.91
C THR A 493 19.87 11.31 8.41
N LYS A 494 20.87 11.35 7.52
CA LYS A 494 20.66 11.35 6.06
C LYS A 494 19.96 10.09 5.58
N ILE A 495 20.39 8.92 6.04
CA ILE A 495 19.76 7.64 5.69
C ILE A 495 18.33 7.60 6.20
N LYS A 496 18.09 7.98 7.47
CA LYS A 496 16.75 8.05 8.05
C LYS A 496 15.82 8.96 7.26
N LYS A 497 16.24 10.19 6.96
CA LYS A 497 15.45 11.17 6.18
C LYS A 497 15.10 10.66 4.78
N LYS A 498 16.02 9.92 4.13
CA LYS A 498 15.74 9.33 2.81
C LYS A 498 14.71 8.21 2.88
N LEU A 499 14.79 7.37 3.91
CA LEU A 499 13.91 6.19 4.07
C LEU A 499 12.59 6.51 4.80
N PHE A 500 12.55 7.61 5.54
CA PHE A 500 11.36 8.12 6.20
C PHE A 500 11.14 9.61 5.87
N PRO A 501 10.79 9.92 4.61
CA PRO A 501 10.53 11.30 4.22
C PRO A 501 9.34 11.86 5.02
N ASN A 502 9.52 13.08 5.54
CA ASN A 502 8.55 13.73 6.43
C ASN A 502 8.10 12.87 7.62
N SER A 503 9.02 12.05 8.17
CA SER A 503 8.74 11.11 9.26
C SER A 503 7.66 10.08 8.94
N SER A 504 7.36 9.86 7.66
CA SER A 504 6.40 8.88 7.17
C SER A 504 7.11 7.69 6.53
N LEU A 505 6.38 6.57 6.36
CA LEU A 505 6.88 5.46 5.56
C LEU A 505 7.18 5.91 4.11
N GLN A 506 8.31 5.49 3.58
CA GLN A 506 8.74 5.78 2.20
C GLN A 506 7.62 5.51 1.18
N GLU A 507 6.92 4.39 1.33
CA GLU A 507 5.85 3.96 0.42
C GLU A 507 4.64 4.88 0.38
N ARG A 508 4.44 5.72 1.41
CA ARG A 508 3.33 6.68 1.51
C ARG A 508 3.67 8.05 0.93
N PHE A 509 4.94 8.30 0.70
CA PHE A 509 5.41 9.62 0.29
C PHE A 509 6.09 9.60 -1.08
N ASN A 510 7.02 8.67 -1.31
CA ASN A 510 7.80 8.63 -2.53
C ASN A 510 6.99 8.07 -3.70
N ASN A 511 7.19 8.66 -4.88
CA ASN A 511 6.73 8.12 -6.15
C ASN A 511 7.69 7.04 -6.67
N PHE A 512 7.26 6.22 -7.64
CA PHE A 512 8.08 5.16 -8.24
C PHE A 512 9.12 5.68 -9.25
N ILE A 513 8.95 6.88 -9.78
CA ILE A 513 9.79 7.49 -10.82
C ILE A 513 11.29 7.37 -10.51
N PRO A 514 11.80 7.76 -9.31
CA PRO A 514 13.24 7.65 -9.01
C PRO A 514 13.79 6.23 -9.15
N PHE A 515 12.98 5.24 -8.84
CA PHE A 515 13.37 3.83 -8.94
C PHE A 515 13.32 3.36 -10.39
N TYR A 516 12.30 3.78 -11.15
CA TYR A 516 12.22 3.49 -12.57
C TYR A 516 13.38 4.12 -13.36
N LEU A 517 13.76 5.36 -13.04
CA LEU A 517 14.95 6.00 -13.64
C LEU A 517 16.23 5.20 -13.42
N ASN A 518 16.38 4.58 -12.27
CA ASN A 518 17.57 3.82 -11.92
C ASN A 518 17.57 2.38 -12.49
N TYR A 519 16.40 1.74 -12.61
CA TYR A 519 16.27 0.30 -12.88
C TYR A 519 15.40 -0.01 -14.10
N GLY A 520 14.72 0.99 -14.69
CA GLY A 520 13.80 0.82 -15.80
C GLY A 520 12.60 -0.06 -15.41
N GLU A 521 12.04 -0.73 -16.39
CA GLU A 521 10.94 -1.69 -16.22
C GLU A 521 11.29 -2.82 -15.25
N LYS A 522 12.58 -3.15 -15.11
CA LYS A 522 13.06 -4.17 -14.16
C LYS A 522 12.69 -3.85 -12.71
N PHE A 523 12.47 -2.59 -12.37
CA PHE A 523 11.95 -2.23 -11.06
C PHE A 523 10.58 -2.86 -10.77
N ILE A 524 9.64 -2.74 -11.71
CA ILE A 524 8.29 -3.34 -11.58
C ILE A 524 8.39 -4.86 -11.58
N GLU A 525 9.22 -5.45 -12.45
CA GLU A 525 9.45 -6.88 -12.48
C GLU A 525 10.05 -7.41 -11.17
N THR A 526 11.02 -6.70 -10.60
CA THR A 526 11.58 -7.04 -9.29
C THR A 526 10.52 -7.03 -8.19
N LEU A 527 9.68 -6.01 -8.14
CA LEU A 527 8.57 -5.99 -7.19
C LEU A 527 7.61 -7.16 -7.42
N LYS A 528 7.33 -7.51 -8.68
CA LYS A 528 6.49 -8.66 -9.05
C LYS A 528 7.08 -9.99 -8.57
N GLU A 529 8.40 -10.16 -8.67
CA GLU A 529 9.13 -11.34 -8.21
C GLU A 529 9.17 -11.45 -6.68
N GLU A 530 9.34 -10.32 -5.98
CA GLU A 530 9.66 -10.29 -4.55
C GLU A 530 8.43 -10.16 -3.63
N LEU A 531 7.31 -9.60 -4.12
CA LEU A 531 6.12 -9.39 -3.30
C LEU A 531 5.28 -10.67 -3.22
N ASN A 532 4.99 -11.06 -1.99
CA ASN A 532 4.08 -12.18 -1.70
C ASN A 532 2.92 -11.67 -0.85
N PRO A 533 1.68 -11.61 -1.36
CA PRO A 533 0.53 -11.10 -0.61
C PRO A 533 0.15 -11.96 0.61
N LEU A 534 0.68 -13.18 0.71
CA LEU A 534 0.52 -14.05 1.88
C LEU A 534 1.57 -13.82 2.97
N ASP A 535 2.61 -13.02 2.68
CA ASP A 535 3.65 -12.71 3.66
C ASP A 535 3.17 -11.60 4.61
N THR A 536 3.20 -11.89 5.89
CA THR A 536 2.76 -10.99 6.97
C THR A 536 3.92 -10.18 7.58
N ASN A 537 5.03 -10.01 6.85
CA ASN A 537 6.16 -9.20 7.26
C ASN A 537 6.26 -7.92 6.44
N PHE A 538 6.77 -6.86 7.06
CA PHE A 538 7.28 -5.70 6.37
C PHE A 538 8.56 -6.07 5.62
N LEU A 539 8.68 -5.67 4.36
CA LEU A 539 9.83 -6.01 3.52
C LEU A 539 10.78 -4.82 3.37
N ILE A 540 12.09 -5.09 3.48
CA ILE A 540 13.12 -4.17 3.03
C ILE A 540 13.84 -4.83 1.84
N LEU A 541 13.77 -4.18 0.67
CA LEU A 541 14.45 -4.61 -0.54
C LEU A 541 15.69 -3.75 -0.76
N SER A 542 16.86 -4.36 -0.71
CA SER A 542 18.11 -3.69 -1.04
C SER A 542 18.46 -3.95 -2.50
N LEU A 543 18.41 -2.89 -3.31
CA LEU A 543 18.62 -2.95 -4.75
C LEU A 543 20.04 -2.50 -5.10
N GLN A 544 20.73 -3.28 -5.92
CA GLN A 544 22.04 -2.94 -6.46
C GLN A 544 21.90 -2.30 -7.84
N LYS A 545 22.46 -1.10 -8.04
CA LYS A 545 22.62 -0.54 -9.37
C LYS A 545 23.62 -1.40 -10.16
N ASN A 546 23.25 -1.81 -11.36
CA ASN A 546 24.23 -2.36 -12.29
C ASN A 546 25.28 -1.30 -12.57
N LYS A 547 26.55 -1.62 -12.37
CA LYS A 547 27.63 -0.80 -12.89
C LYS A 547 27.52 -0.83 -14.42
N LYS A 548 27.33 0.36 -15.03
CA LYS A 548 27.45 0.52 -16.48
C LYS A 548 28.83 0.10 -16.94
#